data_b4212e1d6c65f2a2b15ebd4e26877121
#
_entry.id   b4212e1d6c65f2a2b15ebd4e26877121
#
_cell.length_a   1.000
_cell.length_b   1.000
_cell.length_c   1.000
_cell.angle_alpha   90.00
_cell.angle_beta   90.00
_cell.angle_gamma   90.00
#
_symmetry.space_group_name_H-M   'P 1'
#
loop_
_entity.id
_entity.type
_entity.pdbx_description
1 polymer ?
#
loop_
_entity_poly.entity_id
_entity_poly.type
_entity_poly.pdbx_seq_one_letter_code
_entity_poly.pdbx_strand_id
1 'polypeptide(L)'
;SWNQAKECVRGKSRKANELNSYIEEAKIKLHSIFTELEEQGSTITARILQEKFFGLNILKEQPKTLLATIQEHNDQCRALMGKDYTLITVRRYETCKRYLAELIQRRYSKEDLLLTEINGEFVRAFEFYLKTEKECQQNTVIRYMKCLKKITNLALANEWIAKDPFIGIKFHEKEVIREFLTLEELQTIYQKEFTVERIVLVRDI
;
A
#
# COMPACT_ATOMS: atom_id res chain seq x y z
N SER A 1 -19.88 -47.27 -2.75
CA SER A 1 -18.48 -47.25 -3.21
C SER A 1 -18.32 -46.37 -4.45
N TRP A 2 -17.19 -45.72 -4.62
CA TRP A 2 -16.85 -44.82 -5.74
C TRP A 2 -16.31 -45.59 -6.94
N ASN A 3 -16.68 -45.22 -8.16
CA ASN A 3 -16.09 -45.71 -9.39
C ASN A 3 -15.18 -44.61 -9.99
N GLN A 4 -13.89 -44.78 -9.87
CA GLN A 4 -12.91 -43.77 -10.29
C GLN A 4 -12.88 -43.59 -11.82
N ALA A 5 -13.08 -44.68 -12.59
CA ALA A 5 -13.07 -44.63 -14.07
C ALA A 5 -14.29 -43.93 -14.66
N LYS A 6 -15.44 -43.99 -13.97
CA LYS A 6 -16.71 -43.36 -14.41
C LYS A 6 -17.03 -42.10 -13.59
N GLU A 7 -16.19 -41.76 -12.62
CA GLU A 7 -16.39 -40.61 -11.72
C GLU A 7 -17.79 -40.52 -11.13
N CYS A 8 -18.34 -41.69 -10.68
CA CYS A 8 -19.67 -41.79 -10.15
C CYS A 8 -19.75 -42.76 -8.97
N VAL A 9 -20.80 -42.63 -8.19
CA VAL A 9 -21.12 -43.56 -7.10
C VAL A 9 -21.68 -44.85 -7.66
N ARG A 10 -21.12 -46.02 -7.25
CA ARG A 10 -21.58 -47.34 -7.67
C ARG A 10 -22.89 -47.69 -7.00
N GLY A 11 -23.83 -48.32 -7.78
CA GLY A 11 -25.10 -48.84 -7.30
C GLY A 11 -26.29 -48.09 -7.89
N LYS A 12 -27.48 -48.70 -7.74
CA LYS A 12 -28.76 -48.16 -8.22
C LYS A 12 -29.68 -47.70 -7.09
N SER A 13 -29.13 -47.48 -5.90
CA SER A 13 -29.92 -46.98 -4.80
C SER A 13 -30.36 -45.52 -5.04
N ARG A 14 -31.51 -45.12 -4.49
CA ARG A 14 -32.01 -43.75 -4.60
C ARG A 14 -30.93 -42.70 -4.24
N LYS A 15 -30.20 -42.93 -3.14
CA LYS A 15 -29.10 -42.05 -2.69
C LYS A 15 -27.95 -42.01 -3.69
N ALA A 16 -27.61 -43.13 -4.35
CA ALA A 16 -26.55 -43.16 -5.34
C ALA A 16 -26.93 -42.35 -6.59
N ASN A 17 -28.20 -42.48 -7.03
CA ASN A 17 -28.73 -41.71 -8.16
C ASN A 17 -28.76 -40.19 -7.84
N GLU A 18 -29.24 -39.79 -6.67
CA GLU A 18 -29.26 -38.40 -6.21
C GLU A 18 -27.86 -37.78 -6.19
N LEU A 19 -26.87 -38.50 -5.66
CA LEU A 19 -25.47 -38.05 -5.67
C LEU A 19 -24.89 -37.93 -7.08
N ASN A 20 -25.19 -38.89 -7.94
CA ASN A 20 -24.69 -38.85 -9.32
C ASN A 20 -25.35 -37.70 -10.10
N SER A 21 -26.64 -37.43 -9.93
CA SER A 21 -27.31 -36.26 -10.52
C SER A 21 -26.65 -34.97 -10.05
N TYR A 22 -26.36 -34.82 -8.75
CA TYR A 22 -25.68 -33.64 -8.22
C TYR A 22 -24.30 -33.47 -8.82
N ILE A 23 -23.51 -34.56 -8.98
CA ILE A 23 -22.18 -34.52 -9.59
C ILE A 23 -22.26 -34.05 -11.05
N GLU A 24 -23.24 -34.57 -11.82
CA GLU A 24 -23.42 -34.15 -13.21
C GLU A 24 -23.86 -32.66 -13.31
N GLU A 25 -24.76 -32.22 -12.47
CA GLU A 25 -25.16 -30.80 -12.39
C GLU A 25 -23.96 -29.91 -12.06
N ALA A 26 -23.12 -30.33 -11.10
CA ALA A 26 -21.89 -29.59 -10.75
C ALA A 26 -20.90 -29.52 -11.91
N LYS A 27 -20.72 -30.64 -12.67
CA LYS A 27 -19.85 -30.65 -13.86
C LYS A 27 -20.37 -29.71 -14.95
N ILE A 28 -21.67 -29.74 -15.24
CA ILE A 28 -22.29 -28.85 -16.22
C ILE A 28 -22.09 -27.37 -15.82
N LYS A 29 -22.33 -27.05 -14.56
CA LYS A 29 -22.16 -25.70 -14.04
C LYS A 29 -20.70 -25.24 -14.14
N LEU A 30 -19.74 -26.11 -13.78
CA LEU A 30 -18.30 -25.79 -13.90
C LEU A 30 -17.89 -25.56 -15.35
N HIS A 31 -18.38 -26.40 -16.26
CA HIS A 31 -18.09 -26.26 -17.69
C HIS A 31 -18.65 -24.95 -18.25
N SER A 32 -19.89 -24.61 -17.91
CA SER A 32 -20.51 -23.31 -18.28
C SER A 32 -19.66 -22.11 -17.79
N ILE A 33 -19.20 -22.14 -16.53
CA ILE A 33 -18.32 -21.09 -15.96
C ILE A 33 -17.00 -21.03 -16.70
N PHE A 34 -16.40 -22.18 -17.03
CA PHE A 34 -15.15 -22.27 -17.77
C PHE A 34 -15.28 -21.60 -19.16
N THR A 35 -16.32 -21.96 -19.91
CA THR A 35 -16.60 -21.41 -21.25
C THR A 35 -16.82 -19.89 -21.18
N GLU A 36 -17.59 -19.41 -20.19
CA GLU A 36 -17.80 -17.96 -19.99
C GLU A 36 -16.49 -17.21 -19.75
N LEU A 37 -15.59 -17.79 -18.92
CA LEU A 37 -14.27 -17.18 -18.65
C LEU A 37 -13.35 -17.19 -19.88
N GLU A 38 -13.42 -18.23 -20.68
CA GLU A 38 -12.66 -18.38 -21.91
C GLU A 38 -13.10 -17.33 -22.96
N GLU A 39 -14.41 -17.14 -23.15
CA GLU A 39 -14.97 -16.10 -24.01
C GLU A 39 -14.61 -14.68 -23.59
N GLN A 40 -14.48 -14.43 -22.27
CA GLN A 40 -14.06 -13.16 -21.71
C GLN A 40 -12.55 -12.91 -21.79
N GLY A 41 -11.75 -13.86 -22.29
CA GLY A 41 -10.29 -13.77 -22.36
C GLY A 41 -9.61 -13.69 -20.98
N SER A 42 -10.30 -14.14 -19.94
CA SER A 42 -9.81 -14.07 -18.56
C SER A 42 -8.81 -15.19 -18.26
N THR A 43 -7.81 -14.92 -17.41
CA THR A 43 -6.92 -15.98 -16.91
C THR A 43 -7.73 -16.97 -16.08
N ILE A 44 -7.80 -18.24 -16.52
CA ILE A 44 -8.55 -19.28 -15.84
C ILE A 44 -7.65 -19.97 -14.82
N THR A 45 -8.01 -19.91 -13.55
CA THR A 45 -7.37 -20.65 -12.46
C THR A 45 -8.41 -21.44 -11.68
N ALA A 46 -7.98 -22.52 -11.02
CA ALA A 46 -8.85 -23.34 -10.17
C ALA A 46 -9.57 -22.48 -9.09
N ARG A 47 -8.88 -21.46 -8.57
CA ARG A 47 -9.44 -20.52 -7.59
C ARG A 47 -10.60 -19.71 -8.17
N ILE A 48 -10.44 -19.12 -9.36
CA ILE A 48 -11.50 -18.34 -10.03
C ILE A 48 -12.71 -19.21 -10.36
N LEU A 49 -12.49 -20.45 -10.80
CA LEU A 49 -13.55 -21.41 -11.03
C LEU A 49 -14.31 -21.75 -9.76
N GLN A 50 -13.59 -21.99 -8.65
CA GLN A 50 -14.18 -22.27 -7.35
C GLN A 50 -15.01 -21.09 -6.83
N GLU A 51 -14.48 -19.88 -6.94
CA GLU A 51 -15.14 -18.63 -6.52
C GLU A 51 -16.48 -18.43 -7.28
N LYS A 52 -16.47 -18.58 -8.60
CA LYS A 52 -17.68 -18.47 -9.42
C LYS A 52 -18.66 -19.60 -9.16
N PHE A 53 -18.16 -20.83 -8.98
CA PHE A 53 -19.03 -22.01 -8.76
C PHE A 53 -19.83 -21.91 -7.47
N PHE A 54 -19.21 -21.49 -6.37
CA PHE A 54 -19.87 -21.34 -5.08
C PHE A 54 -20.64 -20.01 -4.94
N GLY A 55 -20.63 -19.18 -5.97
CA GLY A 55 -21.26 -17.85 -5.88
C GLY A 55 -20.59 -16.98 -4.81
N LEU A 56 -19.36 -17.33 -4.43
CA LEU A 56 -18.52 -16.46 -3.66
C LEU A 56 -18.24 -15.26 -4.58
N ASN A 57 -19.17 -14.30 -4.57
CA ASN A 57 -18.83 -12.94 -4.98
C ASN A 57 -17.76 -12.46 -4.00
N ILE A 58 -16.55 -12.93 -4.17
CA ILE A 58 -15.44 -12.04 -3.92
C ILE A 58 -15.72 -10.96 -4.96
N LEU A 59 -16.37 -9.91 -4.49
CA LEU A 59 -16.38 -8.63 -5.18
C LEU A 59 -15.02 -8.59 -5.85
N LYS A 60 -14.96 -8.47 -7.18
CA LYS A 60 -13.72 -8.03 -7.84
C LYS A 60 -13.40 -6.76 -7.08
N GLU A 61 -12.62 -6.89 -6.00
CA GLU A 61 -12.07 -5.72 -5.35
C GLU A 61 -11.41 -5.01 -6.50
N GLN A 62 -11.96 -3.86 -6.84
CA GLN A 62 -11.37 -3.07 -7.91
C GLN A 62 -9.89 -3.02 -7.60
N PRO A 63 -9.04 -3.35 -8.57
CA PRO A 63 -7.63 -3.52 -8.29
C PRO A 63 -7.14 -2.26 -7.57
N LYS A 64 -6.67 -2.44 -6.33
CA LYS A 64 -6.24 -1.32 -5.48
C LYS A 64 -5.12 -0.56 -6.16
N THR A 65 -5.28 0.74 -6.27
CA THR A 65 -4.27 1.63 -6.82
C THR A 65 -3.48 2.33 -5.72
N LEU A 66 -2.28 2.78 -6.03
CA LEU A 66 -1.36 3.37 -5.06
C LEU A 66 -1.92 4.67 -4.45
N LEU A 67 -2.32 5.63 -5.28
CA LEU A 67 -2.75 6.95 -4.79
C LEU A 67 -4.10 6.88 -4.07
N ALA A 68 -5.02 5.98 -4.51
CA ALA A 68 -6.27 5.76 -3.81
C ALA A 68 -6.01 5.14 -2.43
N THR A 69 -5.13 4.15 -2.32
CA THR A 69 -4.77 3.53 -1.03
C THR A 69 -4.08 4.53 -0.09
N ILE A 70 -3.20 5.38 -0.62
CA ILE A 70 -2.59 6.47 0.17
C ILE A 70 -3.65 7.45 0.65
N GLN A 71 -4.65 7.76 -0.19
CA GLN A 71 -5.72 8.67 0.20
C GLN A 71 -6.55 8.09 1.35
N GLU A 72 -6.99 6.83 1.23
CA GLU A 72 -7.71 6.13 2.30
C GLU A 72 -6.91 6.18 3.63
N HIS A 73 -5.62 5.88 3.57
CA HIS A 73 -4.72 5.96 4.74
C HIS A 73 -4.63 7.38 5.30
N ASN A 74 -4.48 8.40 4.44
CA ASN A 74 -4.35 9.80 4.87
C ASN A 74 -5.64 10.30 5.52
N ASP A 75 -6.79 9.89 5.02
CA ASP A 75 -8.10 10.24 5.60
C ASP A 75 -8.28 9.62 6.99
N GLN A 76 -7.84 8.37 7.17
CA GLN A 76 -7.80 7.73 8.50
C GLN A 76 -6.86 8.49 9.46
N CYS A 77 -5.65 8.85 9.00
CA CYS A 77 -4.71 9.64 9.81
C CYS A 77 -5.28 11.01 10.17
N ARG A 78 -6.03 11.64 9.25
CA ARG A 78 -6.71 12.93 9.50
C ARG A 78 -7.82 12.80 10.53
N ALA A 79 -8.60 11.72 10.48
CA ALA A 79 -9.66 11.45 11.46
C ALA A 79 -9.11 11.23 12.89
N LEU A 80 -7.86 10.74 13.01
CA LEU A 80 -7.17 10.52 14.29
C LEU A 80 -6.23 11.67 14.68
N MET A 81 -6.34 12.81 14.01
CA MET A 81 -5.50 13.99 14.32
C MET A 81 -5.81 14.54 15.72
N GLY A 82 -4.75 14.81 16.45
CA GLY A 82 -4.85 15.24 17.87
C GLY A 82 -4.91 14.09 18.87
N LYS A 83 -5.08 12.83 18.39
CA LYS A 83 -4.95 11.60 19.22
C LYS A 83 -3.65 10.88 18.87
N ASP A 84 -3.61 10.22 17.72
CA ASP A 84 -2.48 9.38 17.31
C ASP A 84 -1.55 10.11 16.32
N TYR A 85 -2.04 11.12 15.63
CA TYR A 85 -1.29 11.84 14.60
C TYR A 85 -1.27 13.34 14.84
N THR A 86 -0.10 13.94 14.62
CA THR A 86 0.06 15.40 14.60
C THR A 86 -0.25 15.95 13.20
N LEU A 87 -0.65 17.21 13.12
CA LEU A 87 -0.86 17.93 11.87
C LEU A 87 0.36 17.84 10.92
N ILE A 88 1.58 17.90 11.48
CA ILE A 88 2.83 17.81 10.71
C ILE A 88 2.96 16.43 10.05
N THR A 89 2.55 15.37 10.75
CA THR A 89 2.58 14.00 10.22
C THR A 89 1.58 13.83 9.08
N VAL A 90 0.35 14.33 9.24
CA VAL A 90 -0.68 14.29 8.19
C VAL A 90 -0.21 15.06 6.94
N ARG A 91 0.28 16.29 7.10
CA ARG A 91 0.83 17.09 5.99
C ARG A 91 1.97 16.39 5.25
N ARG A 92 2.81 15.62 5.98
CA ARG A 92 3.88 14.82 5.37
C ARG A 92 3.32 13.72 4.46
N TYR A 93 2.29 13.01 4.89
CA TYR A 93 1.64 11.98 4.07
C TYR A 93 0.97 12.58 2.84
N GLU A 94 0.31 13.73 2.98
CA GLU A 94 -0.28 14.46 1.85
C GLU A 94 0.77 14.92 0.83
N THR A 95 1.90 15.43 1.32
CA THR A 95 3.02 15.82 0.45
C THR A 95 3.62 14.60 -0.26
N CYS A 96 3.77 13.47 0.45
CA CYS A 96 4.23 12.22 -0.14
C CYS A 96 3.30 11.76 -1.28
N LYS A 97 1.98 11.77 -1.06
CA LYS A 97 0.99 11.46 -2.10
C LYS A 97 1.16 12.34 -3.32
N ARG A 98 1.28 13.65 -3.13
CA ARG A 98 1.47 14.62 -4.23
C ARG A 98 2.73 14.31 -5.03
N TYR A 99 3.87 14.05 -4.39
CA TYR A 99 5.13 13.73 -5.06
C TYR A 99 5.06 12.41 -5.84
N LEU A 100 4.36 11.42 -5.30
CA LEU A 100 4.11 10.15 -6.01
C LEU A 100 3.22 10.37 -7.23
N ALA A 101 2.16 11.17 -7.12
CA ALA A 101 1.29 11.51 -8.26
C ALA A 101 2.06 12.21 -9.37
N GLU A 102 2.92 13.18 -9.02
CA GLU A 102 3.76 13.89 -9.99
C GLU A 102 4.76 12.93 -10.68
N LEU A 103 5.38 12.01 -9.94
CA LEU A 103 6.27 10.98 -10.51
C LEU A 103 5.51 10.07 -11.48
N ILE A 104 4.34 9.58 -11.07
CA ILE A 104 3.50 8.69 -11.88
C ILE A 104 3.11 9.37 -13.18
N GLN A 105 2.63 10.60 -13.10
CA GLN A 105 2.25 11.37 -14.29
C GLN A 105 3.43 11.59 -15.24
N ARG A 106 4.61 11.95 -14.71
CA ARG A 106 5.79 12.25 -15.53
C ARG A 106 6.41 11.02 -16.18
N ARG A 107 6.55 9.93 -15.40
CA ARG A 107 7.29 8.74 -15.86
C ARG A 107 6.42 7.73 -16.59
N TYR A 108 5.17 7.59 -16.17
CA TYR A 108 4.25 6.57 -16.68
C TYR A 108 3.10 7.12 -17.49
N SER A 109 2.90 8.45 -17.52
CA SER A 109 1.78 9.13 -18.18
C SER A 109 0.41 8.59 -17.77
N LYS A 110 0.31 8.15 -16.50
CA LYS A 110 -0.90 7.61 -15.88
C LYS A 110 -1.37 8.54 -14.75
N GLU A 111 -2.66 8.47 -14.42
CA GLU A 111 -3.21 9.17 -13.25
C GLU A 111 -2.88 8.45 -11.94
N ASP A 112 -2.85 7.11 -11.97
CA ASP A 112 -2.49 6.25 -10.82
C ASP A 112 -1.86 4.95 -11.32
N LEU A 113 -1.27 4.16 -10.42
CA LEU A 113 -0.69 2.85 -10.70
C LEU A 113 -1.35 1.79 -9.83
N LEU A 114 -1.51 0.58 -10.36
CA LEU A 114 -1.91 -0.57 -9.57
C LEU A 114 -0.85 -0.87 -8.51
N LEU A 115 -1.26 -1.28 -7.31
CA LEU A 115 -0.31 -1.70 -6.27
C LEU A 115 0.59 -2.85 -6.76
N THR A 116 0.09 -3.71 -7.63
CA THR A 116 0.86 -4.81 -8.25
C THR A 116 1.95 -4.35 -9.21
N GLU A 117 1.86 -3.12 -9.74
CA GLU A 117 2.89 -2.51 -10.60
C GLU A 117 4.04 -1.90 -9.77
N ILE A 118 3.85 -1.74 -8.45
CA ILE A 118 4.86 -1.16 -7.56
C ILE A 118 5.94 -2.20 -7.27
N ASN A 119 7.12 -1.98 -7.79
CA ASN A 119 8.27 -2.85 -7.65
C ASN A 119 9.52 -2.09 -7.17
N GLY A 120 10.65 -2.78 -7.01
CA GLY A 120 11.90 -2.16 -6.56
C GLY A 120 12.44 -1.10 -7.53
N GLU A 121 12.09 -1.15 -8.81
CA GLU A 121 12.44 -0.10 -9.78
C GLU A 121 11.66 1.18 -9.51
N PHE A 122 10.35 1.07 -9.25
CA PHE A 122 9.52 2.21 -8.87
C PHE A 122 10.03 2.88 -7.59
N VAL A 123 10.39 2.08 -6.59
CA VAL A 123 10.93 2.60 -5.32
C VAL A 123 12.22 3.37 -5.53
N ARG A 124 13.15 2.86 -6.34
CA ARG A 124 14.39 3.57 -6.71
C ARG A 124 14.12 4.82 -7.54
N ALA A 125 13.15 4.76 -8.45
CA ALA A 125 12.75 5.93 -9.24
C ALA A 125 12.19 7.05 -8.36
N PHE A 126 11.41 6.70 -7.34
CA PHE A 126 10.89 7.68 -6.39
C PHE A 126 12.00 8.31 -5.55
N GLU A 127 12.96 7.51 -5.06
CA GLU A 127 14.13 8.03 -4.36
C GLU A 127 14.92 9.01 -5.24
N PHE A 128 15.19 8.64 -6.47
CA PHE A 128 15.91 9.47 -7.44
C PHE A 128 15.14 10.78 -7.70
N TYR A 129 13.85 10.71 -7.94
CA TYR A 129 12.98 11.86 -8.15
C TYR A 129 13.00 12.83 -6.97
N LEU A 130 12.95 12.33 -5.74
CA LEU A 130 13.03 13.16 -4.54
C LEU A 130 14.36 13.90 -4.43
N LYS A 131 15.47 13.26 -4.84
CA LYS A 131 16.81 13.86 -4.78
C LYS A 131 17.05 14.88 -5.89
N THR A 132 16.61 14.60 -7.10
CA THR A 132 16.93 15.41 -8.29
C THR A 132 15.91 16.49 -8.57
N GLU A 133 14.63 16.15 -8.55
CA GLU A 133 13.54 17.07 -8.95
C GLU A 133 12.99 17.87 -7.75
N LYS A 134 13.01 17.27 -6.57
CA LYS A 134 12.52 17.91 -5.35
C LYS A 134 13.66 18.44 -4.46
N GLU A 135 14.91 18.20 -4.88
CA GLU A 135 16.13 18.65 -4.19
C GLU A 135 16.12 18.33 -2.68
N CYS A 136 15.47 17.22 -2.31
CA CYS A 136 15.30 16.83 -0.93
C CYS A 136 16.62 16.36 -0.33
N GLN A 137 16.94 16.84 0.87
CA GLN A 137 18.06 16.33 1.67
C GLN A 137 17.84 14.88 2.08
N GLN A 138 18.93 14.11 2.30
CA GLN A 138 18.90 12.66 2.56
C GLN A 138 17.85 12.23 3.60
N ASN A 139 17.82 12.88 4.76
CA ASN A 139 16.87 12.50 5.81
C ASN A 139 15.41 12.81 5.44
N THR A 140 15.17 13.80 4.59
CA THR A 140 13.84 14.11 4.05
C THR A 140 13.40 13.06 3.04
N VAL A 141 14.31 12.63 2.15
CA VAL A 141 14.08 11.51 1.22
C VAL A 141 13.66 10.27 2.00
N ILE A 142 14.43 9.89 3.02
CA ILE A 142 14.14 8.72 3.85
C ILE A 142 12.76 8.82 4.51
N ARG A 143 12.35 10.00 4.96
CA ARG A 143 11.01 10.20 5.53
C ARG A 143 9.90 9.92 4.53
N TYR A 144 10.03 10.37 3.28
CA TYR A 144 9.04 10.06 2.23
C TYR A 144 9.10 8.60 1.79
N MET A 145 10.29 8.01 1.71
CA MET A 145 10.45 6.57 1.44
C MET A 145 9.80 5.71 2.53
N LYS A 146 9.93 6.10 3.80
CA LYS A 146 9.23 5.44 4.92
C LYS A 146 7.70 5.58 4.82
N CYS A 147 7.18 6.71 4.30
CA CYS A 147 5.75 6.85 4.03
C CYS A 147 5.27 5.87 2.95
N LEU A 148 5.98 5.76 1.83
CA LEU A 148 5.67 4.78 0.79
C LEU A 148 5.77 3.35 1.32
N LYS A 149 6.82 3.03 2.08
CA LYS A 149 7.01 1.71 2.69
C LYS A 149 5.85 1.32 3.63
N LYS A 150 5.29 2.26 4.35
CA LYS A 150 4.12 2.00 5.20
C LYS A 150 2.92 1.53 4.37
N ILE A 151 2.69 2.14 3.21
CA ILE A 151 1.59 1.77 2.30
C ILE A 151 1.84 0.40 1.65
N THR A 152 3.07 0.13 1.20
CA THR A 152 3.40 -1.18 0.63
C THR A 152 3.34 -2.30 1.67
N ASN A 153 3.71 -2.03 2.92
CA ASN A 153 3.53 -2.98 4.03
C ASN A 153 2.04 -3.25 4.32
N LEU A 154 1.19 -2.22 4.27
CA LEU A 154 -0.26 -2.38 4.37
C LEU A 154 -0.79 -3.24 3.22
N ALA A 155 -0.34 -2.98 2.00
CA ALA A 155 -0.72 -3.76 0.82
C ALA A 155 -0.26 -5.22 0.93
N LEU A 156 0.92 -5.48 1.46
CA LEU A 156 1.45 -6.82 1.68
C LEU A 156 0.65 -7.57 2.77
N ALA A 157 0.34 -6.90 3.87
CA ALA A 157 -0.44 -7.48 4.98
C ALA A 157 -1.88 -7.84 4.56
N ASN A 158 -2.44 -7.13 3.59
CA ASN A 158 -3.77 -7.41 3.01
C ASN A 158 -3.70 -8.29 1.75
N GLU A 159 -2.54 -8.85 1.42
CA GLU A 159 -2.34 -9.71 0.25
C GLU A 159 -2.66 -9.04 -1.12
N TRP A 160 -2.71 -7.70 -1.18
CA TRP A 160 -2.90 -6.96 -2.42
C TRP A 160 -1.65 -7.00 -3.33
N ILE A 161 -0.48 -7.24 -2.74
CA ILE A 161 0.79 -7.48 -3.44
C ILE A 161 1.44 -8.74 -2.90
N ALA A 162 2.12 -9.49 -3.78
CA ALA A 162 2.74 -10.77 -3.43
C ALA A 162 4.17 -10.63 -2.88
N LYS A 163 4.87 -9.53 -3.16
CA LYS A 163 6.27 -9.32 -2.79
C LYS A 163 6.48 -7.89 -2.26
N ASP A 164 7.37 -7.75 -1.27
CA ASP A 164 7.77 -6.44 -0.76
C ASP A 164 8.65 -5.70 -1.80
N PRO A 165 8.21 -4.53 -2.31
CA PRO A 165 9.01 -3.75 -3.25
C PRO A 165 10.29 -3.17 -2.64
N PHE A 166 10.42 -3.16 -1.32
CA PHE A 166 11.58 -2.64 -0.59
C PHE A 166 12.64 -3.68 -0.27
N ILE A 167 12.52 -4.92 -0.80
CA ILE A 167 13.52 -5.96 -0.59
C ILE A 167 14.90 -5.44 -1.01
N GLY A 168 15.87 -5.54 -0.10
CA GLY A 168 17.26 -5.10 -0.33
C GLY A 168 17.50 -3.60 -0.22
N ILE A 169 16.48 -2.77 0.02
CA ILE A 169 16.63 -1.33 0.19
C ILE A 169 16.85 -1.00 1.66
N LYS A 170 18.03 -0.45 1.98
CA LYS A 170 18.40 0.01 3.33
C LYS A 170 18.38 1.53 3.39
N PHE A 171 17.84 2.06 4.47
CA PHE A 171 17.83 3.50 4.73
C PHE A 171 19.04 3.86 5.62
N HIS A 172 19.87 4.77 5.14
CA HIS A 172 21.00 5.33 5.90
C HIS A 172 20.72 6.79 6.20
N GLU A 173 20.28 7.06 7.41
CA GLU A 173 20.08 8.42 7.87
C GLU A 173 21.43 9.08 8.11
N LYS A 174 21.56 10.34 7.69
CA LYS A 174 22.72 11.17 8.04
C LYS A 174 22.51 11.68 9.45
N GLU A 175 23.55 11.51 10.26
CA GLU A 175 23.59 12.16 11.57
C GLU A 175 23.61 13.68 11.37
N VAL A 176 22.75 14.38 12.09
CA VAL A 176 22.67 15.83 12.08
C VAL A 176 23.26 16.31 13.41
N ILE A 177 24.50 16.73 13.36
CA ILE A 177 25.10 17.41 14.50
C ILE A 177 24.39 18.75 14.62
N ARG A 178 23.70 18.93 15.73
CA ARG A 178 23.10 20.21 16.09
C ARG A 178 24.06 20.90 17.06
N GLU A 179 24.48 22.05 16.67
CA GLU A 179 25.17 22.92 17.59
C GLU A 179 24.23 23.37 18.69
N PHE A 180 24.68 23.38 19.89
CA PHE A 180 23.96 23.87 21.06
C PHE A 180 24.81 24.94 21.73
N LEU A 181 24.15 25.87 22.38
CA LEU A 181 24.82 26.92 23.08
C LEU A 181 25.69 26.35 24.22
N THR A 182 26.92 26.81 24.30
CA THR A 182 27.76 26.54 25.47
C THR A 182 27.20 27.29 26.69
N LEU A 183 27.66 26.90 27.88
CA LEU A 183 27.22 27.57 29.11
C LEU A 183 27.58 29.05 29.09
N GLU A 184 28.75 29.40 28.55
CA GLU A 184 29.24 30.79 28.44
C GLU A 184 28.38 31.61 27.47
N GLU A 185 28.02 31.03 26.31
CA GLU A 185 27.13 31.69 25.36
C GLU A 185 25.76 31.90 25.95
N LEU A 186 25.24 30.91 26.68
CA LEU A 186 23.95 31.00 27.37
C LEU A 186 23.98 32.12 28.42
N GLN A 187 25.04 32.19 29.25
CA GLN A 187 25.23 33.26 30.23
C GLN A 187 25.33 34.66 29.57
N THR A 188 26.02 34.72 28.43
CA THR A 188 26.14 35.96 27.65
C THR A 188 24.76 36.44 27.17
N ILE A 189 23.93 35.53 26.67
CA ILE A 189 22.55 35.85 26.23
C ILE A 189 21.69 36.26 27.42
N TYR A 190 21.84 35.59 28.57
CA TYR A 190 21.06 35.86 29.76
C TYR A 190 21.39 37.23 30.36
N GLN A 191 22.65 37.64 30.33
CA GLN A 191 23.11 38.95 30.83
C GLN A 191 22.91 40.12 29.87
N LYS A 192 22.61 39.81 28.59
CA LYS A 192 22.41 40.83 27.57
C LYS A 192 21.12 41.57 27.76
N GLU A 193 21.18 42.88 27.81
CA GLU A 193 20.01 43.76 27.77
C GLU A 193 19.46 43.83 26.32
N PHE A 194 18.20 43.52 26.15
CA PHE A 194 17.52 43.64 24.87
C PHE A 194 16.52 44.80 24.92
N THR A 195 16.52 45.60 23.89
CA THR A 195 15.62 46.76 23.75
C THR A 195 14.22 46.34 23.26
N VAL A 196 14.07 45.12 22.74
CA VAL A 196 12.81 44.58 22.20
C VAL A 196 12.16 43.65 23.23
N GLU A 197 11.05 44.07 23.78
CA GLU A 197 10.30 43.39 24.84
C GLU A 197 10.00 41.91 24.54
N ARG A 198 9.67 41.58 23.27
CA ARG A 198 9.45 40.22 22.82
C ARG A 198 10.68 39.32 22.97
N ILE A 199 11.91 39.89 22.79
CA ILE A 199 13.16 39.13 22.91
C ILE A 199 13.47 38.88 24.38
N VAL A 200 13.18 39.85 25.26
CA VAL A 200 13.28 39.69 26.71
C VAL A 200 12.45 38.53 27.21
N LEU A 201 11.18 38.46 26.79
CA LEU A 201 10.26 37.36 27.15
C LEU A 201 10.78 36.00 26.69
N VAL A 202 11.34 35.89 25.47
CA VAL A 202 11.91 34.63 24.95
C VAL A 202 13.17 34.20 25.67
N ARG A 203 13.99 35.18 26.16
CA ARG A 203 15.19 34.89 26.95
C ARG A 203 14.84 34.31 28.32
N ASP A 204 13.75 34.77 28.94
CA ASP A 204 13.40 34.46 30.33
C ASP A 204 12.52 33.23 30.49
N ILE A 205 12.17 32.52 29.36
CA ILE A 205 11.47 31.23 29.32
C ILE A 205 12.49 30.09 29.41
#